data_d807b5a76aa81f9de9fbc88789965002
#
_entry.id   d807b5a76aa81f9de9fbc88789965002
#
_cell.length_a   1.000
_cell.length_b   1.000
_cell.length_c   1.000
_cell.angle_alpha   90.00
_cell.angle_beta   90.00
_cell.angle_gamma   90.00
#
_symmetry.space_group_name_H-M   'P 1'
#
loop_
_entity.id
_entity.type
_entity.pdbx_description
1 polymer ?
#
loop_
_entity_poly.entity_id
_entity_poly.type
_entity_poly.pdbx_seq_one_letter_code
_entity_poly.pdbx_strand_id
1 'polypeptide(L)'
;FFDKNVSRYSIPVLQITRSTANKILQNTGFTVENLEDDMLKKKASVGFETGITISATVDVQLEKAVSQNVAALIAGTDPGLRDEYIVVGAHYDHLGMGGQGSGSRAPDTIAVHYGADDNASGVAAVIELAEKMAAGKNNRRSVIFAAFGAEEMGLIGSKAFVADPPVETSRMTAMFNFDMIGRLDAENKALSIGGTQTAKEIEEIIHRLNPGFQLALSGEGIGPSDHASFYLQNIPVFFISTGAHADYHTPADTPGKINYEGAVEVMEFAHTLVSEIASLDSVLTFREAGPRVQRTRGGRFRVSLGIMPDYAGMEDRGLRVDAVSPDKPAEKAGMLKGDIITAIDGKKVGNIYDYMNRLQSLEAGQTISVDIIRDEQKVVLLVQL
;
A
#
# COMPACT_ATOMS: atom_id res chain seq x y z
N PHE A 1 -9.17 -4.37 9.62
CA PHE A 1 -9.85 -5.64 9.82
C PHE A 1 -10.39 -5.80 11.24
N PHE A 2 -9.77 -5.17 12.21
CA PHE A 2 -10.08 -5.42 13.60
C PHE A 2 -10.31 -4.09 14.33
N ASP A 3 -11.34 -3.36 13.87
CA ASP A 3 -11.83 -2.26 14.66
C ASP A 3 -12.46 -2.84 15.91
N LYS A 4 -11.84 -2.52 17.02
CA LYS A 4 -12.09 -3.09 18.33
C LYS A 4 -13.56 -2.94 18.71
N ASN A 5 -14.24 -4.06 18.99
CA ASN A 5 -15.31 -4.15 19.97
C ASN A 5 -16.60 -3.35 19.74
N VAL A 6 -16.87 -2.82 18.57
CA VAL A 6 -18.16 -2.24 18.29
C VAL A 6 -18.87 -3.09 17.24
N SER A 7 -19.85 -3.86 17.68
CA SER A 7 -20.81 -4.45 16.76
C SER A 7 -21.43 -3.32 15.93
N ARG A 8 -21.16 -3.30 14.65
CA ARG A 8 -21.77 -2.32 13.71
C ARG A 8 -23.26 -2.56 13.52
N TYR A 9 -23.77 -3.63 14.07
CA TYR A 9 -25.14 -4.08 13.90
C TYR A 9 -25.77 -4.34 15.26
N SER A 10 -27.01 -3.89 15.42
CA SER A 10 -27.83 -4.16 16.59
C SER A 10 -28.50 -5.54 16.57
N ILE A 11 -28.29 -6.30 15.50
CA ILE A 11 -28.84 -7.65 15.29
C ILE A 11 -27.69 -8.63 15.06
N PRO A 12 -27.86 -9.92 15.35
CA PRO A 12 -26.90 -10.95 14.97
C PRO A 12 -26.71 -11.01 13.47
N VAL A 13 -25.43 -11.02 13.02
CA VAL A 13 -25.08 -11.16 11.61
C VAL A 13 -24.20 -12.39 11.46
N LEU A 14 -24.62 -13.31 10.62
CA LEU A 14 -23.94 -14.57 10.35
C LEU A 14 -23.65 -14.70 8.86
N GLN A 15 -22.45 -15.11 8.51
CA GLN A 15 -22.12 -15.52 7.16
C GLN A 15 -22.35 -17.02 7.02
N ILE A 16 -23.19 -17.42 6.09
CA ILE A 16 -23.53 -18.82 5.82
C ILE A 16 -23.21 -19.18 4.37
N THR A 17 -23.02 -20.48 4.11
CA THR A 17 -22.84 -20.98 2.74
C THR A 17 -24.15 -20.89 1.95
N ARG A 18 -24.09 -20.81 0.63
CA ARG A 18 -25.25 -20.89 -0.26
C ARG A 18 -26.10 -22.15 -0.02
N SER A 19 -25.44 -23.27 0.24
CA SER A 19 -26.10 -24.52 0.56
C SER A 19 -26.93 -24.41 1.85
N THR A 20 -26.40 -23.79 2.90
CA THR A 20 -27.14 -23.52 4.14
C THR A 20 -28.31 -22.56 3.90
N ALA A 21 -28.09 -21.50 3.15
CA ALA A 21 -29.14 -20.57 2.79
C ALA A 21 -30.28 -21.26 2.02
N ASN A 22 -29.96 -22.12 1.05
CA ASN A 22 -30.96 -22.87 0.31
C ASN A 22 -31.73 -23.87 1.18
N LYS A 23 -31.12 -24.43 2.24
CA LYS A 23 -31.86 -25.23 3.24
C LYS A 23 -32.88 -24.40 4.01
N ILE A 24 -32.53 -23.15 4.34
CA ILE A 24 -33.45 -22.20 4.98
C ILE A 24 -34.61 -21.85 4.04
N LEU A 25 -34.35 -21.77 2.74
CA LEU A 25 -35.32 -21.40 1.72
C LEU A 25 -36.17 -22.58 1.22
N GLN A 26 -35.86 -23.82 1.56
CA GLN A 26 -36.44 -25.03 0.92
C GLN A 26 -37.95 -25.08 0.87
N ASN A 27 -38.65 -24.46 1.83
CA ASN A 27 -40.12 -24.44 1.92
C ASN A 27 -40.74 -23.17 1.31
N THR A 28 -39.96 -22.27 0.78
CA THR A 28 -40.42 -20.99 0.22
C THR A 28 -40.63 -21.03 -1.29
N GLY A 29 -40.17 -22.09 -1.95
CA GLY A 29 -40.12 -22.15 -3.42
C GLY A 29 -38.98 -21.34 -4.06
N PHE A 30 -38.13 -20.70 -3.24
CA PHE A 30 -37.01 -19.91 -3.71
C PHE A 30 -35.67 -20.61 -3.47
N THR A 31 -34.68 -20.25 -4.26
CA THR A 31 -33.26 -20.52 -4.06
C THR A 31 -32.49 -19.22 -4.02
N VAL A 32 -31.28 -19.22 -3.46
CA VAL A 32 -30.40 -18.03 -3.48
C VAL A 32 -30.22 -17.52 -4.91
N GLU A 33 -30.01 -18.46 -5.86
CA GLU A 33 -29.76 -18.13 -7.28
C GLU A 33 -30.94 -17.40 -7.91
N ASN A 34 -32.17 -17.94 -7.77
CA ASN A 34 -33.34 -17.28 -8.39
C ASN A 34 -33.74 -15.99 -7.68
N LEU A 35 -33.43 -15.82 -6.39
CA LEU A 35 -33.60 -14.54 -5.70
C LEU A 35 -32.58 -13.49 -6.18
N GLU A 36 -31.32 -13.89 -6.39
CA GLU A 36 -30.31 -13.01 -6.97
C GLU A 36 -30.70 -12.56 -8.38
N ASP A 37 -31.14 -13.48 -9.21
CA ASP A 37 -31.63 -13.18 -10.58
C ASP A 37 -32.84 -12.21 -10.56
N ASP A 38 -33.77 -12.43 -9.67
CA ASP A 38 -34.92 -11.55 -9.51
C ASP A 38 -34.52 -10.15 -9.05
N MET A 39 -33.61 -10.06 -8.08
CA MET A 39 -33.08 -8.78 -7.61
C MET A 39 -32.32 -8.01 -8.70
N LEU A 40 -31.53 -8.71 -9.50
CA LEU A 40 -30.80 -8.13 -10.63
C LEU A 40 -31.76 -7.59 -11.70
N LYS A 41 -32.82 -8.35 -12.03
CA LYS A 41 -33.84 -7.94 -13.00
C LYS A 41 -34.69 -6.76 -12.51
N LYS A 42 -35.11 -6.80 -11.27
CA LYS A 42 -36.02 -5.80 -10.67
C LYS A 42 -35.29 -4.59 -10.09
N LYS A 43 -33.96 -4.67 -9.91
CA LYS A 43 -33.12 -3.67 -9.22
C LYS A 43 -33.70 -3.25 -7.86
N ALA A 44 -34.38 -4.16 -7.18
CA ALA A 44 -35.01 -3.94 -5.89
C ALA A 44 -34.79 -5.14 -4.97
N SER A 45 -34.68 -4.89 -3.67
CA SER A 45 -34.64 -5.96 -2.67
C SER A 45 -35.99 -6.64 -2.56
N VAL A 46 -35.97 -7.97 -2.41
CA VAL A 46 -37.17 -8.76 -2.12
C VAL A 46 -37.07 -9.27 -0.69
N GLY A 47 -38.00 -8.89 0.14
CA GLY A 47 -38.13 -9.39 1.52
C GLY A 47 -39.40 -10.24 1.65
N PHE A 48 -39.30 -11.38 2.33
CA PHE A 48 -40.40 -12.25 2.65
C PHE A 48 -40.10 -13.03 3.93
N GLU A 49 -41.15 -13.53 4.58
CA GLU A 49 -41.03 -14.40 5.74
C GLU A 49 -40.84 -15.85 5.29
N THR A 50 -39.82 -16.51 5.81
CA THR A 50 -39.55 -17.93 5.50
C THR A 50 -40.40 -18.87 6.37
N GLY A 51 -40.98 -18.39 7.47
CA GLY A 51 -41.65 -19.23 8.45
C GLY A 51 -40.75 -20.16 9.26
N ILE A 52 -39.42 -19.99 9.13
CA ILE A 52 -38.43 -20.86 9.78
C ILE A 52 -37.84 -20.12 10.98
N THR A 53 -37.74 -20.83 12.09
CA THR A 53 -37.01 -20.38 13.28
C THR A 53 -35.62 -20.96 13.26
N ILE A 54 -34.61 -20.11 13.40
CA ILE A 54 -33.22 -20.51 13.52
C ILE A 54 -32.78 -20.30 14.97
N SER A 55 -32.22 -21.33 15.57
CA SER A 55 -31.49 -21.25 16.83
C SER A 55 -30.00 -21.45 16.56
N ALA A 56 -29.19 -20.52 17.00
CA ALA A 56 -27.73 -20.59 16.85
C ALA A 56 -27.06 -20.22 18.17
N THR A 57 -26.03 -20.97 18.52
CA THR A 57 -25.09 -20.60 19.58
C THR A 57 -23.78 -20.23 18.93
N VAL A 58 -23.27 -19.05 19.23
CA VAL A 58 -22.01 -18.55 18.67
C VAL A 58 -21.06 -18.33 19.84
N ASP A 59 -19.91 -19.01 19.79
CA ASP A 59 -18.79 -18.77 20.70
C ASP A 59 -17.63 -18.20 19.87
N VAL A 60 -17.40 -16.90 20.03
CA VAL A 60 -16.31 -16.19 19.35
C VAL A 60 -15.21 -15.92 20.36
N GLN A 61 -14.11 -16.65 20.25
CA GLN A 61 -12.92 -16.42 21.05
C GLN A 61 -12.02 -15.40 20.33
N LEU A 62 -11.74 -14.31 21.01
CA LEU A 62 -10.79 -13.30 20.51
C LEU A 62 -9.37 -13.73 20.89
N GLU A 63 -8.61 -14.17 19.91
CA GLU A 63 -7.16 -14.34 20.06
C GLU A 63 -6.50 -12.97 19.87
N LYS A 64 -5.76 -12.52 20.88
CA LYS A 64 -4.98 -11.28 20.81
C LYS A 64 -3.54 -11.62 20.45
N ALA A 65 -3.10 -11.16 19.29
CA ALA A 65 -1.69 -11.09 18.96
C ALA A 65 -1.14 -9.70 19.35
N VAL A 66 0.07 -9.66 19.88
CA VAL A 66 0.76 -8.42 20.23
C VAL A 66 1.89 -8.22 19.23
N SER A 67 1.90 -7.06 18.59
CA SER A 67 3.05 -6.56 17.82
C SER A 67 3.68 -5.36 18.54
N GLN A 68 4.93 -5.06 18.23
CA GLN A 68 5.68 -3.97 18.84
C GLN A 68 6.30 -3.10 17.76
N ASN A 69 6.42 -1.81 18.02
CA ASN A 69 7.31 -0.94 17.27
C ASN A 69 8.65 -0.86 18.00
N VAL A 70 9.73 -0.72 17.27
CA VAL A 70 11.06 -0.46 17.81
C VAL A 70 11.45 0.96 17.41
N ALA A 71 11.84 1.78 18.37
CA ALA A 71 12.27 3.15 18.09
C ALA A 71 13.58 3.49 18.79
N ALA A 72 14.42 4.26 18.11
CA ALA A 72 15.66 4.80 18.62
C ALA A 72 15.74 6.30 18.32
N LEU A 73 16.47 7.04 19.14
CA LEU A 73 16.60 8.49 19.03
C LEU A 73 18.07 8.88 18.91
N ILE A 74 18.39 9.72 17.93
CA ILE A 74 19.62 10.49 17.86
C ILE A 74 19.28 11.95 18.17
N ALA A 75 19.83 12.47 19.27
CA ALA A 75 19.57 13.85 19.67
C ALA A 75 20.20 14.84 18.70
N GLY A 76 19.49 15.93 18.40
CA GLY A 76 19.98 17.05 17.64
C GLY A 76 21.06 17.84 18.37
N THR A 77 21.95 18.45 17.61
CA THR A 77 23.09 19.22 18.14
C THR A 77 22.78 20.69 18.38
N ASP A 78 21.73 21.21 17.76
CA ASP A 78 21.33 22.62 17.91
C ASP A 78 20.35 22.78 19.09
N PRO A 79 20.71 23.56 20.14
CA PRO A 79 19.82 23.72 21.28
C PRO A 79 18.44 24.32 20.98
N GLY A 80 18.31 25.06 19.89
CA GLY A 80 17.04 25.64 19.45
C GLY A 80 16.17 24.70 18.63
N LEU A 81 16.76 23.70 17.96
CA LEU A 81 16.08 22.79 17.03
C LEU A 81 16.02 21.33 17.50
N ARG A 82 16.78 20.95 18.52
CA ARG A 82 16.86 19.55 18.97
C ARG A 82 15.55 18.97 19.51
N ASP A 83 14.59 19.82 19.84
CA ASP A 83 13.25 19.42 20.28
C ASP A 83 12.25 19.33 19.12
N GLU A 84 12.72 19.47 17.89
CA GLU A 84 12.03 19.17 16.65
C GLU A 84 12.56 17.85 16.09
N TYR A 85 11.67 17.01 15.56
CA TYR A 85 12.00 15.63 15.25
C TYR A 85 11.71 15.30 13.79
N ILE A 86 12.62 14.57 13.16
CA ILE A 86 12.40 13.88 11.91
C ILE A 86 12.21 12.40 12.23
N VAL A 87 11.21 11.76 11.63
CA VAL A 87 11.02 10.32 11.74
C VAL A 87 11.55 9.65 10.48
N VAL A 88 12.32 8.60 10.64
CA VAL A 88 12.86 7.73 9.57
C VAL A 88 12.38 6.32 9.87
N GLY A 89 11.59 5.73 9.03
CA GLY A 89 10.94 4.47 9.35
C GLY A 89 10.74 3.51 8.19
N ALA A 90 10.52 2.25 8.56
CA ALA A 90 10.14 1.16 7.70
C ALA A 90 9.36 0.11 8.51
N HIS A 91 8.50 -0.67 7.87
CA HIS A 91 7.89 -1.81 8.57
C HIS A 91 8.83 -3.02 8.55
N TYR A 92 8.73 -3.87 9.59
CA TYR A 92 9.58 -5.05 9.74
C TYR A 92 8.81 -6.38 9.75
N ASP A 93 7.48 -6.31 9.70
CA ASP A 93 6.63 -7.47 9.51
C ASP A 93 6.48 -7.82 8.02
N HIS A 94 6.12 -9.07 7.76
CA HIS A 94 5.75 -9.56 6.43
C HIS A 94 4.75 -10.72 6.56
N LEU A 95 4.43 -11.41 5.47
CA LEU A 95 3.32 -12.37 5.35
C LEU A 95 3.54 -13.73 6.05
N GLY A 96 4.72 -13.98 6.63
CA GLY A 96 5.04 -15.23 7.33
C GLY A 96 5.01 -16.45 6.40
N MET A 97 4.14 -17.41 6.67
CA MET A 97 4.00 -18.63 5.86
C MET A 97 3.07 -18.48 4.65
N GLY A 98 2.48 -17.31 4.46
CA GLY A 98 1.51 -17.11 3.37
C GLY A 98 0.21 -17.88 3.58
N GLY A 99 -0.37 -18.37 2.48
CA GLY A 99 -1.65 -19.08 2.47
C GLY A 99 -2.86 -18.17 2.27
N GLN A 100 -4.05 -18.75 2.34
CA GLN A 100 -5.31 -18.03 2.11
C GLN A 100 -5.53 -16.93 3.17
N GLY A 101 -5.81 -15.72 2.71
CA GLY A 101 -6.11 -14.56 3.58
C GLY A 101 -4.89 -13.83 4.14
N SER A 102 -3.66 -14.27 3.85
CA SER A 102 -2.42 -13.65 4.32
C SER A 102 -1.99 -12.39 3.54
N GLY A 103 -2.62 -12.08 2.42
CA GLY A 103 -2.12 -11.08 1.48
C GLY A 103 -1.20 -11.64 0.38
N SER A 104 -0.78 -12.91 0.50
CA SER A 104 0.05 -13.57 -0.50
C SER A 104 -0.58 -13.60 -1.89
N ARG A 105 0.23 -13.33 -2.92
CA ARG A 105 -0.15 -13.49 -4.33
C ARG A 105 -0.05 -14.94 -4.81
N ALA A 106 0.51 -15.81 -3.97
CA ALA A 106 0.50 -17.26 -4.13
C ALA A 106 -0.31 -17.92 -3.01
N PRO A 107 -1.64 -17.65 -2.91
CA PRO A 107 -2.45 -18.04 -1.74
C PRO A 107 -2.61 -19.54 -1.54
N ASP A 108 -2.37 -20.35 -2.57
CA ASP A 108 -2.42 -21.81 -2.51
C ASP A 108 -1.07 -22.42 -2.09
N THR A 109 -0.05 -21.59 -1.85
CA THR A 109 1.28 -22.00 -1.42
C THR A 109 1.47 -21.63 0.04
N ILE A 110 1.76 -22.63 0.88
CA ILE A 110 2.19 -22.43 2.27
C ILE A 110 3.71 -22.61 2.29
N ALA A 111 4.43 -21.50 2.34
CA ALA A 111 5.88 -21.45 2.38
C ALA A 111 6.33 -20.16 3.04
N VAL A 112 7.58 -20.10 3.47
CA VAL A 112 8.16 -18.87 4.02
C VAL A 112 8.13 -17.77 2.94
N HIS A 113 7.50 -16.63 3.26
CA HIS A 113 7.62 -15.40 2.51
C HIS A 113 8.74 -14.59 3.15
N TYR A 114 9.86 -14.48 2.46
CA TYR A 114 11.08 -13.91 3.03
C TYR A 114 10.99 -12.38 3.22
N GLY A 115 10.23 -11.68 2.37
CA GLY A 115 10.11 -10.24 2.46
C GLY A 115 11.45 -9.52 2.33
N ALA A 116 12.33 -9.99 1.42
CA ALA A 116 13.68 -9.44 1.33
C ALA A 116 13.69 -7.99 0.84
N ASP A 117 12.85 -7.69 -0.15
CA ASP A 117 12.62 -6.32 -0.56
C ASP A 117 11.47 -5.68 0.22
N ASP A 118 10.40 -6.43 0.44
CA ASP A 118 9.22 -6.02 1.20
C ASP A 118 9.15 -6.69 2.59
N ASN A 119 9.75 -6.14 3.69
CA ASN A 119 10.44 -4.84 3.65
C ASN A 119 11.75 -4.88 4.45
N ALA A 120 12.51 -5.99 4.36
CA ALA A 120 13.82 -6.06 4.99
C ALA A 120 14.79 -5.04 4.39
N SER A 121 14.65 -4.67 3.11
CA SER A 121 15.45 -3.64 2.46
C SER A 121 15.25 -2.27 3.11
N GLY A 122 13.99 -1.90 3.41
CA GLY A 122 13.66 -0.66 4.12
C GLY A 122 14.18 -0.65 5.55
N VAL A 123 14.04 -1.78 6.27
CA VAL A 123 14.58 -1.89 7.64
C VAL A 123 16.10 -1.75 7.65
N ALA A 124 16.80 -2.37 6.69
CA ALA A 124 18.24 -2.23 6.55
C ALA A 124 18.62 -0.75 6.35
N ALA A 125 17.89 -0.01 5.49
CA ALA A 125 18.12 1.42 5.32
C ALA A 125 17.95 2.22 6.61
N VAL A 126 16.93 1.92 7.41
CA VAL A 126 16.72 2.59 8.71
C VAL A 126 17.91 2.38 9.65
N ILE A 127 18.45 1.15 9.70
CA ILE A 127 19.60 0.80 10.55
C ILE A 127 20.86 1.51 10.05
N GLU A 128 21.20 1.39 8.78
CA GLU A 128 22.39 1.99 8.18
C GLU A 128 22.38 3.52 8.27
N LEU A 129 21.21 4.14 8.05
CA LEU A 129 21.05 5.59 8.23
C LEU A 129 21.25 5.99 9.69
N ALA A 130 20.75 5.20 10.64
CA ALA A 130 20.96 5.45 12.07
C ALA A 130 22.44 5.38 12.43
N GLU A 131 23.17 4.35 11.98
CA GLU A 131 24.59 4.21 12.20
C GLU A 131 25.38 5.38 11.60
N LYS A 132 25.10 5.73 10.35
CA LYS A 132 25.78 6.81 9.64
C LYS A 132 25.54 8.17 10.30
N MET A 133 24.33 8.48 10.70
CA MET A 133 23.99 9.74 11.36
C MET A 133 24.57 9.81 12.78
N ALA A 134 24.57 8.70 13.52
CA ALA A 134 25.19 8.62 14.85
C ALA A 134 26.71 8.87 14.79
N ALA A 135 27.39 8.38 13.76
CA ALA A 135 28.81 8.62 13.53
C ALA A 135 29.09 10.08 13.13
N GLY A 136 28.22 10.68 12.29
CA GLY A 136 28.41 12.03 11.74
C GLY A 136 28.16 13.16 12.73
N LYS A 137 27.18 13.01 13.62
CA LYS A 137 26.74 14.01 14.63
C LYS A 137 26.48 15.41 14.07
N ASN A 138 25.96 15.48 12.84
CA ASN A 138 25.78 16.74 12.10
C ASN A 138 24.32 17.20 12.02
N ASN A 139 23.38 16.44 12.57
CA ASN A 139 21.97 16.77 12.54
C ASN A 139 21.64 17.85 13.57
N ARG A 140 21.09 18.96 13.14
CA ARG A 140 20.63 20.04 14.05
C ARG A 140 19.37 19.62 14.80
N ARG A 141 18.39 19.00 14.09
CA ARG A 141 17.19 18.39 14.67
C ARG A 141 17.45 16.97 15.15
N SER A 142 16.65 16.53 16.09
CA SER A 142 16.67 15.13 16.52
C SER A 142 16.04 14.23 15.45
N VAL A 143 16.53 12.98 15.37
CA VAL A 143 15.99 11.99 14.41
C VAL A 143 15.55 10.74 15.16
N ILE A 144 14.30 10.36 14.97
CA ILE A 144 13.71 9.12 15.47
C ILE A 144 13.77 8.09 14.35
N PHE A 145 14.44 6.99 14.58
CA PHE A 145 14.45 5.82 13.72
C PHE A 145 13.43 4.82 14.25
N ALA A 146 12.52 4.35 13.39
CA ALA A 146 11.42 3.49 13.80
C ALA A 146 11.24 2.29 12.86
N ALA A 147 11.11 1.09 13.45
CA ALA A 147 10.65 -0.08 12.76
C ALA A 147 9.21 -0.38 13.20
N PHE A 148 8.27 -0.34 12.25
CA PHE A 148 6.85 -0.53 12.53
C PHE A 148 6.45 -1.99 12.37
N GLY A 149 5.62 -2.49 13.29
CA GLY A 149 5.05 -3.84 13.18
C GLY A 149 3.62 -3.83 12.65
N ALA A 150 3.22 -4.93 12.01
CA ALA A 150 1.87 -5.15 11.51
C ALA A 150 1.39 -4.08 10.49
N GLU A 151 2.27 -3.67 9.59
CA GLU A 151 1.96 -2.85 8.43
C GLU A 151 1.04 -3.61 7.48
N GLU A 152 1.40 -4.85 7.16
CA GLU A 152 0.70 -5.77 6.26
C GLU A 152 -0.75 -6.06 6.70
N MET A 153 -1.03 -5.83 7.96
CA MET A 153 -2.37 -5.94 8.55
C MET A 153 -3.14 -4.61 8.54
N GLY A 154 -2.63 -3.60 7.88
CA GLY A 154 -3.26 -2.29 7.67
C GLY A 154 -2.68 -1.17 8.50
N LEU A 155 -1.36 -1.01 8.49
CA LEU A 155 -0.61 0.09 9.12
C LEU A 155 -0.82 0.14 10.66
N ILE A 156 -0.96 -1.01 11.32
CA ILE A 156 -1.32 -1.03 12.75
C ILE A 156 -0.22 -0.38 13.60
N GLY A 157 1.05 -0.69 13.29
CA GLY A 157 2.19 -0.17 14.03
C GLY A 157 2.33 1.34 13.91
N SER A 158 2.35 1.88 12.71
CA SER A 158 2.48 3.33 12.52
C SER A 158 1.26 4.10 13.05
N LYS A 159 0.05 3.55 12.92
CA LYS A 159 -1.15 4.12 13.55
C LYS A 159 -1.05 4.16 15.07
N ALA A 160 -0.55 3.09 15.69
CA ALA A 160 -0.30 3.05 17.12
C ALA A 160 0.79 4.05 17.52
N PHE A 161 1.85 4.17 16.73
CA PHE A 161 2.94 5.10 16.96
C PHE A 161 2.48 6.56 16.99
N VAL A 162 1.65 6.98 16.03
CA VAL A 162 1.14 8.37 15.99
C VAL A 162 0.00 8.61 16.98
N ALA A 163 -0.67 7.57 17.48
CA ALA A 163 -1.72 7.67 18.49
C ALA A 163 -1.15 7.80 19.92
N ASP A 164 -0.01 7.16 20.18
CA ASP A 164 0.70 7.23 21.47
C ASP A 164 2.21 7.41 21.19
N PRO A 165 2.62 8.59 20.71
CA PRO A 165 3.97 8.80 20.22
C PRO A 165 4.96 9.07 21.35
N PRO A 166 6.27 8.75 21.17
CA PRO A 166 7.29 9.03 22.17
C PRO A 166 7.58 10.53 22.39
N VAL A 167 7.15 11.35 21.43
CA VAL A 167 7.22 12.81 21.47
C VAL A 167 5.95 13.37 20.86
N GLU A 168 5.57 14.60 21.22
CA GLU A 168 4.38 15.23 20.64
C GLU A 168 4.43 15.26 19.11
N THR A 169 3.37 14.84 18.44
CA THR A 169 3.29 14.83 16.95
C THR A 169 3.49 16.22 16.35
N SER A 170 3.10 17.28 17.07
CA SER A 170 3.32 18.67 16.67
C SER A 170 4.79 19.07 16.55
N ARG A 171 5.70 18.29 17.16
CA ARG A 171 7.15 18.47 17.07
C ARG A 171 7.80 17.60 15.98
N MET A 172 7.03 16.71 15.33
CA MET A 172 7.51 15.94 14.20
C MET A 172 7.41 16.78 12.93
N THR A 173 8.53 17.10 12.32
CA THR A 173 8.62 18.07 11.21
C THR A 173 8.66 17.42 9.83
N ALA A 174 9.01 16.14 9.75
CA ALA A 174 8.98 15.33 8.54
C ALA A 174 9.00 13.84 8.89
N MET A 175 8.51 13.00 7.97
CA MET A 175 8.64 11.53 8.06
C MET A 175 9.13 10.97 6.73
N PHE A 176 10.20 10.18 6.80
CA PHE A 176 10.76 9.41 5.70
C PHE A 176 10.40 7.94 5.88
N ASN A 177 9.70 7.38 4.91
CA ASN A 177 9.28 5.98 4.90
C ASN A 177 9.99 5.24 3.78
N PHE A 178 10.67 4.14 4.14
CA PHE A 178 11.34 3.26 3.20
C PHE A 178 10.54 1.97 3.05
N ASP A 179 10.19 1.66 1.80
CA ASP A 179 9.43 0.46 1.53
C ASP A 179 9.78 -0.04 0.13
N MET A 180 10.43 -1.22 0.09
CA MET A 180 10.92 -1.83 -1.15
C MET A 180 11.97 -0.97 -1.87
N ILE A 181 13.16 -0.84 -1.28
CA ILE A 181 14.26 -0.06 -1.87
C ILE A 181 15.39 -0.92 -2.46
N GLY A 182 15.25 -2.24 -2.43
CA GLY A 182 16.30 -3.19 -2.81
C GLY A 182 16.27 -3.64 -4.27
N ARG A 183 15.39 -3.10 -5.11
CA ARG A 183 15.27 -3.52 -6.52
C ARG A 183 15.49 -2.37 -7.51
N LEU A 184 16.38 -1.43 -7.17
CA LEU A 184 16.76 -0.37 -8.10
C LEU A 184 17.22 -0.97 -9.41
N ASP A 185 16.61 -0.56 -10.52
CA ASP A 185 17.02 -0.96 -11.86
C ASP A 185 18.37 -0.32 -12.20
N ALA A 186 19.36 -1.14 -12.58
CA ALA A 186 20.73 -0.68 -12.79
C ALA A 186 20.88 0.20 -14.03
N GLU A 187 20.00 0.09 -15.02
CA GLU A 187 20.09 0.83 -16.28
C GLU A 187 19.43 2.20 -16.17
N ASN A 188 18.17 2.23 -15.73
CA ASN A 188 17.38 3.47 -15.69
C ASN A 188 17.42 4.18 -14.34
N LYS A 189 17.84 3.50 -13.25
CA LYS A 189 17.90 4.04 -11.90
C LYS A 189 16.61 4.74 -11.47
N ALA A 190 15.47 4.10 -11.78
CA ALA A 190 14.15 4.63 -11.46
C ALA A 190 13.90 4.60 -9.95
N LEU A 191 13.62 5.75 -9.36
CA LEU A 191 13.30 5.90 -7.95
C LEU A 191 12.00 6.67 -7.75
N SER A 192 11.06 6.05 -7.04
CA SER A 192 9.79 6.66 -6.68
C SER A 192 9.89 7.42 -5.36
N ILE A 193 9.37 8.65 -5.33
CA ILE A 193 9.21 9.42 -4.09
C ILE A 193 7.78 9.95 -4.03
N GLY A 194 7.00 9.41 -3.09
CA GLY A 194 5.64 9.87 -2.79
C GLY A 194 5.61 10.95 -1.72
N GLY A 195 4.47 11.66 -1.63
CA GLY A 195 4.27 12.72 -0.64
C GLY A 195 4.89 14.06 -1.01
N THR A 196 5.36 14.23 -2.24
CA THR A 196 6.18 15.38 -2.64
C THR A 196 5.46 16.72 -2.56
N GLN A 197 4.11 16.73 -2.58
CA GLN A 197 3.32 17.93 -2.42
C GLN A 197 2.80 18.15 -0.98
N THR A 198 3.22 17.32 -0.02
CA THR A 198 2.84 17.48 1.40
C THR A 198 3.56 18.64 2.08
N ALA A 199 4.58 19.20 1.45
CA ALA A 199 5.14 20.52 1.78
C ALA A 199 5.60 21.25 0.52
N LYS A 200 5.75 22.57 0.61
CA LYS A 200 6.08 23.41 -0.56
C LYS A 200 7.51 23.21 -1.06
N GLU A 201 8.40 22.89 -0.13
CA GLU A 201 9.84 22.87 -0.34
C GLU A 201 10.34 21.53 -0.89
N ILE A 202 9.54 20.45 -0.76
CA ILE A 202 9.99 19.06 -0.98
C ILE A 202 10.50 18.84 -2.41
N GLU A 203 9.73 19.21 -3.43
CA GLU A 203 10.10 18.94 -4.83
C GLU A 203 11.39 19.66 -5.22
N GLU A 204 11.56 20.92 -4.80
CA GLU A 204 12.77 21.70 -5.07
C GLU A 204 14.00 21.03 -4.40
N ILE A 205 13.87 20.61 -3.12
CA ILE A 205 14.95 19.95 -2.40
C ILE A 205 15.33 18.63 -3.07
N ILE A 206 14.34 17.81 -3.44
CA ILE A 206 14.57 16.53 -4.13
C ILE A 206 15.31 16.75 -5.45
N HIS A 207 14.85 17.66 -6.28
CA HIS A 207 15.49 17.93 -7.58
C HIS A 207 16.91 18.48 -7.43
N ARG A 208 17.12 19.38 -6.48
CA ARG A 208 18.45 19.98 -6.22
C ARG A 208 19.47 18.96 -5.74
N LEU A 209 19.03 17.98 -4.93
CA LEU A 209 19.91 16.99 -4.31
C LEU A 209 20.00 15.67 -5.09
N ASN A 210 19.19 15.48 -6.14
CA ASN A 210 19.18 14.25 -6.93
C ASN A 210 20.53 13.95 -7.57
N PRO A 211 21.20 12.82 -7.25
CA PRO A 211 22.51 12.48 -7.79
C PRO A 211 22.44 11.90 -9.21
N GLY A 212 21.25 11.79 -9.80
CA GLY A 212 21.08 11.24 -11.15
C GLY A 212 20.04 10.12 -11.25
N PHE A 213 19.18 9.94 -10.24
CA PHE A 213 18.03 9.03 -10.36
C PHE A 213 17.02 9.55 -11.37
N GLN A 214 16.40 8.63 -12.10
CA GLN A 214 15.18 8.92 -12.83
C GLN A 214 14.02 8.95 -11.80
N LEU A 215 13.64 10.15 -11.41
CA LEU A 215 12.66 10.36 -10.35
C LEU A 215 11.23 10.19 -10.87
N ALA A 216 10.45 9.37 -10.18
CA ALA A 216 9.00 9.31 -10.28
C ALA A 216 8.39 9.97 -9.04
N LEU A 217 7.87 11.19 -9.18
CA LEU A 217 7.33 11.95 -8.08
C LEU A 217 5.82 11.82 -8.01
N SER A 218 5.29 11.48 -6.83
CA SER A 218 3.85 11.47 -6.53
C SER A 218 3.54 12.45 -5.42
N GLY A 219 2.60 13.37 -5.67
CA GLY A 219 2.29 14.44 -4.73
C GLY A 219 1.50 14.02 -3.51
N GLU A 220 0.70 12.94 -3.59
CA GLU A 220 -0.26 12.56 -2.55
C GLU A 220 0.41 12.07 -1.27
N GLY A 221 -0.07 12.57 -0.11
CA GLY A 221 0.42 12.14 1.20
C GLY A 221 -0.21 10.85 1.71
N ILE A 222 -1.33 10.42 1.14
CA ILE A 222 -1.93 9.11 1.40
C ILE A 222 -1.36 8.11 0.39
N GLY A 223 -0.84 7.01 0.91
CA GLY A 223 -0.26 5.96 0.11
C GLY A 223 -0.39 4.58 0.77
N PRO A 224 0.22 3.55 0.17
CA PRO A 224 0.02 2.17 0.58
C PRO A 224 0.93 1.72 1.75
N SER A 225 1.61 2.63 2.45
CA SER A 225 2.56 2.31 3.50
C SER A 225 2.48 3.30 4.68
N ASP A 226 3.34 3.14 5.68
CA ASP A 226 3.31 3.78 7.01
C ASP A 226 3.31 5.32 7.00
N HIS A 227 3.88 5.96 5.96
CA HIS A 227 3.86 7.42 5.80
C HIS A 227 2.45 8.01 5.86
N ALA A 228 1.43 7.25 5.41
CA ALA A 228 0.05 7.68 5.44
C ALA A 228 -0.45 8.00 6.86
N SER A 229 0.01 7.26 7.87
CA SER A 229 -0.34 7.50 9.28
C SER A 229 0.16 8.85 9.77
N PHE A 230 1.34 9.27 9.34
CA PHE A 230 1.96 10.56 9.69
C PHE A 230 1.34 11.72 8.91
N TYR A 231 1.09 11.54 7.63
CA TYR A 231 0.39 12.56 6.83
C TYR A 231 -0.96 12.94 7.44
N LEU A 232 -1.72 11.98 7.97
CA LEU A 232 -2.99 12.23 8.65
C LEU A 232 -2.84 13.09 9.92
N GLN A 233 -1.63 13.20 10.46
CA GLN A 233 -1.28 14.09 11.59
C GLN A 233 -0.73 15.45 11.11
N ASN A 234 -0.84 15.79 9.83
CA ASN A 234 -0.29 17.01 9.21
C ASN A 234 1.25 17.07 9.23
N ILE A 235 1.90 15.94 9.17
CA ILE A 235 3.35 15.83 9.06
C ILE A 235 3.71 15.66 7.59
N PRO A 236 4.62 16.46 7.01
CA PRO A 236 5.16 16.24 5.68
C PRO A 236 5.81 14.88 5.56
N VAL A 237 5.57 14.17 4.45
CA VAL A 237 6.03 12.80 4.27
C VAL A 237 6.81 12.59 2.99
N PHE A 238 7.76 11.64 3.04
CA PHE A 238 8.51 11.13 1.92
C PHE A 238 8.34 9.61 1.90
N PHE A 239 7.76 9.08 0.84
CA PHE A 239 7.65 7.65 0.62
C PHE A 239 8.64 7.23 -0.45
N ILE A 240 9.71 6.54 -0.08
CA ILE A 240 10.84 6.19 -0.95
C ILE A 240 10.75 4.71 -1.29
N SER A 241 10.72 4.39 -2.59
CA SER A 241 10.58 3.02 -3.09
C SER A 241 11.22 2.87 -4.47
N THR A 242 11.75 1.69 -4.77
CA THR A 242 12.18 1.30 -6.12
C THR A 242 11.04 0.69 -6.95
N GLY A 243 9.84 0.64 -6.37
CA GLY A 243 8.64 0.14 -7.01
C GLY A 243 8.40 -1.35 -6.78
N ALA A 244 7.21 -1.80 -7.19
CA ALA A 244 6.83 -3.19 -7.07
C ALA A 244 7.46 -4.04 -8.19
N HIS A 245 7.67 -5.34 -7.91
CA HIS A 245 8.25 -6.31 -8.82
C HIS A 245 7.44 -7.62 -8.82
N ALA A 246 7.76 -8.53 -9.75
CA ALA A 246 7.00 -9.78 -9.92
C ALA A 246 6.97 -10.67 -8.66
N ASP A 247 8.00 -10.58 -7.82
CA ASP A 247 8.15 -11.38 -6.60
C ASP A 247 7.40 -10.80 -5.38
N TYR A 248 6.88 -9.57 -5.48
CA TYR A 248 6.13 -8.91 -4.39
C TYR A 248 5.04 -9.80 -3.82
N HIS A 249 4.99 -9.94 -2.48
CA HIS A 249 4.05 -10.78 -1.75
C HIS A 249 4.07 -12.26 -2.19
N THR A 250 5.24 -12.79 -2.54
CA THR A 250 5.44 -14.22 -2.86
C THR A 250 6.66 -14.79 -2.13
N PRO A 251 6.78 -16.13 -2.01
CA PRO A 251 8.01 -16.75 -1.48
C PRO A 251 9.27 -16.48 -2.29
N ALA A 252 9.14 -15.89 -3.48
CA ALA A 252 10.25 -15.61 -4.37
C ALA A 252 10.96 -14.27 -4.10
N ASP A 253 10.44 -13.44 -3.19
CA ASP A 253 11.12 -12.24 -2.72
C ASP A 253 12.23 -12.59 -1.73
N THR A 254 13.39 -12.96 -2.28
CA THR A 254 14.52 -13.54 -1.56
C THR A 254 15.73 -12.61 -1.54
N PRO A 255 16.63 -12.72 -0.53
CA PRO A 255 17.83 -11.87 -0.43
C PRO A 255 18.74 -11.94 -1.66
N GLY A 256 18.81 -13.08 -2.35
CA GLY A 256 19.64 -13.25 -3.55
C GLY A 256 19.21 -12.42 -4.75
N LYS A 257 18.05 -11.77 -4.68
CA LYS A 257 17.51 -10.91 -5.74
C LYS A 257 17.68 -9.42 -5.44
N ILE A 258 18.19 -9.07 -4.28
CA ILE A 258 18.42 -7.67 -3.90
C ILE A 258 19.60 -7.10 -4.71
N ASN A 259 19.39 -5.92 -5.26
CA ASN A 259 20.45 -5.09 -5.81
C ASN A 259 21.08 -4.27 -4.67
N TYR A 260 22.05 -4.87 -3.97
CA TYR A 260 22.69 -4.23 -2.81
C TYR A 260 23.39 -2.92 -3.15
N GLU A 261 24.05 -2.86 -4.31
CA GLU A 261 24.72 -1.64 -4.77
C GLU A 261 23.69 -0.52 -5.01
N GLY A 262 22.59 -0.84 -5.70
CA GLY A 262 21.50 0.10 -5.90
C GLY A 262 20.82 0.53 -4.61
N ALA A 263 20.64 -0.37 -3.65
CA ALA A 263 20.10 -0.03 -2.33
C ALA A 263 21.02 0.96 -1.58
N VAL A 264 22.33 0.79 -1.66
CA VAL A 264 23.31 1.74 -1.10
C VAL A 264 23.17 3.12 -1.75
N GLU A 265 23.04 3.19 -3.08
CA GLU A 265 22.83 4.47 -3.79
C GLU A 265 21.56 5.18 -3.29
N VAL A 266 20.46 4.43 -3.11
CA VAL A 266 19.20 4.99 -2.58
C VAL A 266 19.38 5.48 -1.15
N MET A 267 20.06 4.72 -0.28
CA MET A 267 20.34 5.11 1.10
C MET A 267 21.23 6.37 1.18
N GLU A 268 22.23 6.50 0.32
CA GLU A 268 23.09 7.69 0.26
C GLU A 268 22.30 8.95 -0.13
N PHE A 269 21.42 8.81 -1.09
CA PHE A 269 20.51 9.91 -1.46
C PHE A 269 19.53 10.24 -0.31
N ALA A 270 18.95 9.23 0.31
CA ALA A 270 18.06 9.40 1.46
C ALA A 270 18.79 10.06 2.64
N HIS A 271 20.04 9.65 2.94
CA HIS A 271 20.87 10.31 3.96
C HIS A 271 21.04 11.79 3.66
N THR A 272 21.29 12.14 2.39
CA THR A 272 21.44 13.53 1.96
C THR A 272 20.15 14.31 2.17
N LEU A 273 19.00 13.75 1.81
CA LEU A 273 17.69 14.38 2.04
C LEU A 273 17.37 14.56 3.51
N VAL A 274 17.53 13.50 4.33
CA VAL A 274 17.29 13.57 5.79
C VAL A 274 18.20 14.61 6.44
N SER A 275 19.49 14.65 6.09
CA SER A 275 20.46 15.59 6.64
C SER A 275 20.14 17.03 6.25
N GLU A 276 19.72 17.27 5.01
CA GLU A 276 19.27 18.59 4.55
C GLU A 276 18.07 19.06 5.38
N ILE A 277 17.01 18.23 5.48
CA ILE A 277 15.80 18.59 6.23
C ILE A 277 16.12 18.78 7.72
N ALA A 278 17.01 17.96 8.29
CA ALA A 278 17.45 18.09 9.68
C ALA A 278 18.22 19.39 9.94
N SER A 279 18.77 20.00 8.89
CA SER A 279 19.64 21.19 8.99
C SER A 279 18.97 22.50 8.57
N LEU A 280 17.75 22.46 8.04
CA LEU A 280 17.01 23.68 7.66
C LEU A 280 16.80 24.62 8.86
N ASP A 281 16.87 25.92 8.63
CA ASP A 281 16.57 26.94 9.66
C ASP A 281 15.09 26.96 10.05
N SER A 282 14.19 26.60 9.12
CA SER A 282 12.75 26.51 9.32
C SER A 282 12.24 25.08 9.06
N VAL A 283 11.10 24.74 9.66
CA VAL A 283 10.39 23.50 9.35
C VAL A 283 9.77 23.55 7.95
N LEU A 284 9.51 22.39 7.36
CA LEU A 284 8.76 22.27 6.12
C LEU A 284 7.34 22.83 6.29
N THR A 285 6.87 23.57 5.28
CA THR A 285 5.53 24.15 5.29
C THR A 285 4.49 23.12 4.83
N PHE A 286 3.84 22.44 5.79
CA PHE A 286 2.84 21.43 5.47
C PHE A 286 1.76 21.94 4.51
N ARG A 287 1.40 21.11 3.55
CA ARG A 287 0.27 21.28 2.63
C ARG A 287 -0.55 20.01 2.59
N GLU A 288 -1.85 20.18 2.52
CA GLU A 288 -2.73 19.08 2.20
C GLU A 288 -2.55 18.69 0.73
N ALA A 289 -2.22 17.42 0.48
CA ALA A 289 -1.98 16.85 -0.84
C ALA A 289 -2.73 15.53 -0.98
N GLY A 290 -3.77 15.53 -1.79
CA GLY A 290 -4.66 14.39 -1.97
C GLY A 290 -5.74 14.27 -0.89
N PRO A 291 -6.61 13.24 -0.99
CA PRO A 291 -7.72 13.06 -0.07
C PRO A 291 -7.24 12.63 1.33
N ARG A 292 -7.85 13.17 2.40
CA ARG A 292 -7.56 12.78 3.80
C ARG A 292 -8.22 11.48 4.24
N VAL A 293 -9.03 10.88 3.41
CA VAL A 293 -9.65 9.60 3.70
C VAL A 293 -8.74 8.53 3.15
N GLN A 294 -8.06 7.81 4.03
CA GLN A 294 -7.55 6.49 3.67
C GLN A 294 -8.75 5.70 3.17
N ARG A 295 -8.88 5.54 1.86
CA ARG A 295 -9.87 4.62 1.30
C ARG A 295 -9.49 3.26 1.87
N THR A 296 -10.22 2.85 2.90
CA THR A 296 -10.02 1.53 3.50
C THR A 296 -9.99 0.53 2.35
N ARG A 297 -8.94 -0.27 2.28
CA ARG A 297 -8.85 -1.52 1.52
C ARG A 297 -9.98 -2.48 1.97
N GLY A 298 -11.20 -2.03 1.96
CA GLY A 298 -12.37 -2.71 2.52
C GLY A 298 -13.40 -3.16 1.50
N GLY A 299 -13.08 -3.10 0.21
CA GLY A 299 -13.80 -3.84 -0.81
C GLY A 299 -12.90 -4.96 -1.33
N ARG A 300 -13.18 -6.20 -1.00
CA ARG A 300 -12.67 -7.34 -1.76
C ARG A 300 -13.01 -7.03 -3.21
N PHE A 301 -11.99 -6.81 -4.04
CA PHE A 301 -12.20 -6.72 -5.48
C PHE A 301 -12.89 -8.01 -5.89
N ARG A 302 -14.06 -7.90 -6.51
CA ARG A 302 -14.80 -9.07 -7.01
C ARG A 302 -14.07 -9.69 -8.19
N VAL A 303 -13.19 -8.91 -8.82
CA VAL A 303 -12.44 -9.25 -10.01
C VAL A 303 -11.01 -8.73 -9.94
N SER A 304 -10.12 -9.37 -10.67
CA SER A 304 -8.74 -8.91 -10.89
C SER A 304 -8.40 -9.13 -12.35
N LEU A 305 -7.76 -8.16 -12.98
CA LEU A 305 -7.16 -8.38 -14.30
C LEU A 305 -5.97 -9.33 -14.25
N GLY A 306 -5.32 -9.43 -13.07
CA GLY A 306 -4.09 -10.20 -12.94
C GLY A 306 -2.87 -9.47 -13.49
N ILE A 307 -2.83 -8.16 -13.34
CA ILE A 307 -1.65 -7.34 -13.63
C ILE A 307 -0.98 -6.89 -12.34
N MET A 308 0.29 -6.56 -12.45
CA MET A 308 1.01 -5.73 -11.51
C MET A 308 1.14 -4.35 -12.13
N PRO A 309 0.48 -3.35 -11.56
CA PRO A 309 0.60 -1.98 -12.04
C PRO A 309 1.94 -1.38 -11.58
N ASP A 310 2.44 -0.42 -12.35
CA ASP A 310 3.52 0.46 -11.93
C ASP A 310 3.05 1.34 -10.76
N TYR A 311 3.55 1.04 -9.56
CA TYR A 311 3.31 1.85 -8.36
C TYR A 311 4.21 3.08 -8.29
N ALA A 312 5.30 3.09 -9.05
CA ALA A 312 6.21 4.23 -9.13
C ALA A 312 5.59 5.43 -9.85
N GLY A 313 4.55 5.20 -10.66
CA GLY A 313 3.81 6.29 -11.32
C GLY A 313 4.64 7.05 -12.37
N MET A 314 5.56 6.36 -13.03
CA MET A 314 6.48 6.96 -14.02
C MET A 314 5.81 7.28 -15.37
N GLU A 315 4.55 6.91 -15.54
CA GLU A 315 3.85 7.07 -16.81
C GLU A 315 2.70 8.09 -16.66
N ASP A 316 2.84 9.23 -17.32
CA ASP A 316 1.86 10.32 -17.27
C ASP A 316 0.59 10.05 -18.13
N ARG A 317 0.67 9.11 -19.07
CA ARG A 317 -0.39 8.83 -20.04
C ARG A 317 -1.44 7.85 -19.52
N GLY A 318 -1.13 7.13 -18.42
CA GLY A 318 -1.98 6.10 -17.87
C GLY A 318 -1.30 5.26 -16.81
N LEU A 319 -1.78 4.04 -16.58
CA LEU A 319 -1.20 3.09 -15.65
C LEU A 319 -0.37 2.04 -16.41
N ARG A 320 0.93 2.08 -16.27
CA ARG A 320 1.83 1.09 -16.85
C ARG A 320 1.68 -0.28 -16.16
N VAL A 321 1.83 -1.33 -16.94
CA VAL A 321 1.79 -2.73 -16.48
C VAL A 321 3.22 -3.23 -16.31
N ASP A 322 3.64 -3.47 -15.09
CA ASP A 322 5.00 -3.97 -14.79
C ASP A 322 5.11 -5.49 -14.88
N ALA A 323 4.00 -6.19 -14.65
CA ALA A 323 3.94 -7.63 -14.90
C ALA A 323 2.50 -8.08 -15.17
N VAL A 324 2.36 -9.21 -15.86
CA VAL A 324 1.09 -9.89 -16.10
C VAL A 324 1.16 -11.28 -15.47
N SER A 325 0.18 -11.62 -14.65
CA SER A 325 0.14 -12.91 -13.96
C SER A 325 -0.37 -14.02 -14.89
N PRO A 326 0.28 -15.20 -14.90
CA PRO A 326 -0.14 -16.34 -15.71
C PRO A 326 -1.59 -16.77 -15.41
N ASP A 327 -2.29 -17.25 -16.42
CA ASP A 327 -3.68 -17.76 -16.39
C ASP A 327 -4.74 -16.74 -15.92
N LYS A 328 -4.40 -15.46 -15.81
CA LYS A 328 -5.33 -14.40 -15.43
C LYS A 328 -5.96 -13.70 -16.64
N PRO A 329 -7.07 -12.96 -16.43
CA PRO A 329 -7.81 -12.29 -17.50
C PRO A 329 -6.96 -11.44 -18.45
N ALA A 330 -6.02 -10.66 -17.92
CA ALA A 330 -5.15 -9.80 -18.71
C ALA A 330 -4.25 -10.59 -19.66
N GLU A 331 -3.61 -11.67 -19.19
CA GLU A 331 -2.78 -12.53 -20.03
C GLU A 331 -3.58 -13.17 -21.14
N LYS A 332 -4.75 -13.73 -20.80
CA LYS A 332 -5.65 -14.36 -21.78
C LYS A 332 -6.14 -13.38 -22.85
N ALA A 333 -6.25 -12.10 -22.50
CA ALA A 333 -6.57 -11.03 -23.44
C ALA A 333 -5.36 -10.52 -24.23
N GLY A 334 -4.16 -11.04 -23.99
CA GLY A 334 -2.94 -10.66 -24.69
C GLY A 334 -2.30 -9.36 -24.16
N MET A 335 -2.55 -8.98 -22.90
CA MET A 335 -1.85 -7.87 -22.26
C MET A 335 -0.40 -8.26 -21.96
N LEU A 336 0.53 -7.34 -22.11
CA LEU A 336 1.95 -7.56 -21.94
C LEU A 336 2.55 -6.59 -20.90
N LYS A 337 3.70 -6.96 -20.34
CA LYS A 337 4.53 -6.03 -19.57
C LYS A 337 4.91 -4.83 -20.45
N GLY A 338 4.80 -3.63 -19.90
CA GLY A 338 5.06 -2.37 -20.59
C GLY A 338 3.84 -1.72 -21.23
N ASP A 339 2.70 -2.42 -21.34
CA ASP A 339 1.44 -1.81 -21.76
C ASP A 339 1.03 -0.68 -20.80
N ILE A 340 0.45 0.39 -21.33
CA ILE A 340 -0.04 1.52 -20.53
C ILE A 340 -1.56 1.54 -20.63
N ILE A 341 -2.25 1.21 -19.54
CA ILE A 341 -3.71 1.25 -19.48
C ILE A 341 -4.16 2.70 -19.39
N THR A 342 -4.94 3.15 -20.38
CA THR A 342 -5.43 4.53 -20.48
C THR A 342 -6.92 4.66 -20.14
N ALA A 343 -7.71 3.59 -20.35
CA ALA A 343 -9.11 3.54 -19.95
C ALA A 343 -9.60 2.10 -19.75
N ILE A 344 -10.66 1.94 -18.96
CA ILE A 344 -11.42 0.69 -18.80
C ILE A 344 -12.89 1.03 -19.02
N ASP A 345 -13.54 0.34 -19.97
CA ASP A 345 -14.92 0.62 -20.44
C ASP A 345 -15.14 2.11 -20.73
N GLY A 346 -14.19 2.71 -21.48
CA GLY A 346 -14.21 4.11 -21.87
C GLY A 346 -13.99 5.11 -20.74
N LYS A 347 -13.75 4.65 -19.50
CA LYS A 347 -13.48 5.52 -18.36
C LYS A 347 -11.97 5.64 -18.17
N LYS A 348 -11.46 6.87 -18.15
CA LYS A 348 -10.03 7.17 -18.04
C LYS A 348 -9.40 6.51 -16.81
N VAL A 349 -8.19 5.98 -17.00
CA VAL A 349 -7.29 5.48 -15.96
C VAL A 349 -5.98 6.26 -16.12
N GLY A 350 -5.71 7.16 -15.19
CA GLY A 350 -4.50 7.97 -15.17
C GLY A 350 -3.47 7.51 -14.15
N ASN A 351 -3.88 6.69 -13.19
CA ASN A 351 -3.04 6.21 -12.10
C ASN A 351 -3.63 4.94 -11.46
N ILE A 352 -2.92 4.39 -10.48
CA ILE A 352 -3.33 3.19 -9.74
C ILE A 352 -4.70 3.35 -9.03
N TYR A 353 -5.01 4.54 -8.55
CA TYR A 353 -6.27 4.79 -7.83
C TYR A 353 -7.48 4.76 -8.78
N ASP A 354 -7.33 5.33 -9.97
CA ASP A 354 -8.35 5.23 -11.01
C ASP A 354 -8.59 3.77 -11.40
N TYR A 355 -7.52 3.01 -11.60
CA TYR A 355 -7.58 1.58 -11.90
C TYR A 355 -8.33 0.81 -10.81
N MET A 356 -7.96 1.00 -9.54
CA MET A 356 -8.64 0.34 -8.42
C MET A 356 -10.12 0.74 -8.32
N ASN A 357 -10.46 2.00 -8.57
CA ASN A 357 -11.85 2.45 -8.63
C ASN A 357 -12.63 1.76 -9.75
N ARG A 358 -12.01 1.51 -10.90
CA ARG A 358 -12.66 0.78 -12.00
C ARG A 358 -12.91 -0.67 -11.61
N LEU A 359 -11.92 -1.37 -11.04
CA LEU A 359 -12.07 -2.76 -10.60
C LEU A 359 -13.21 -2.95 -9.59
N GLN A 360 -13.44 -1.99 -8.70
CA GLN A 360 -14.52 -2.06 -7.72
C GLN A 360 -15.92 -2.09 -8.34
N SER A 361 -16.07 -1.53 -9.53
CA SER A 361 -17.34 -1.46 -10.26
C SER A 361 -17.58 -2.62 -11.22
N LEU A 362 -16.62 -3.56 -11.34
CA LEU A 362 -16.67 -4.68 -12.27
C LEU A 362 -17.11 -5.98 -11.55
N GLU A 363 -17.67 -6.89 -12.31
CA GLU A 363 -18.19 -8.17 -11.82
C GLU A 363 -17.56 -9.35 -12.58
N ALA A 364 -17.41 -10.49 -11.91
CA ALA A 364 -16.91 -11.70 -12.55
C ALA A 364 -17.84 -12.16 -13.69
N GLY A 365 -17.25 -12.61 -14.78
CA GLY A 365 -17.97 -13.03 -16.00
C GLY A 365 -18.28 -11.87 -16.95
N GLN A 366 -17.98 -10.62 -16.63
CA GLN A 366 -18.09 -9.51 -17.58
C GLN A 366 -16.96 -9.56 -18.60
N THR A 367 -17.26 -9.11 -19.82
CA THR A 367 -16.25 -8.76 -20.82
C THR A 367 -16.16 -7.24 -20.87
N ILE A 368 -14.97 -6.72 -20.62
CA ILE A 368 -14.67 -5.29 -20.57
C ILE A 368 -13.71 -4.90 -21.68
N SER A 369 -13.78 -3.64 -22.13
CA SER A 369 -12.75 -3.06 -22.98
C SER A 369 -11.66 -2.45 -22.12
N VAL A 370 -10.39 -2.72 -22.44
CA VAL A 370 -9.24 -2.08 -21.84
C VAL A 370 -8.43 -1.40 -22.91
N ASP A 371 -8.43 -0.07 -22.89
CA ASP A 371 -7.65 0.73 -23.82
C ASP A 371 -6.23 0.84 -23.31
N ILE A 372 -5.27 0.45 -24.14
CA ILE A 372 -3.84 0.49 -23.80
C ILE A 372 -3.04 1.25 -24.86
N ILE A 373 -1.86 1.69 -24.49
CA ILE A 373 -0.79 2.11 -25.40
C ILE A 373 0.27 1.03 -25.36
N ARG A 374 0.65 0.50 -26.53
CA ARG A 374 1.73 -0.46 -26.74
C ARG A 374 2.57 0.00 -27.93
N ASP A 375 3.88 0.13 -27.75
CA ASP A 375 4.78 0.61 -28.83
C ASP A 375 4.26 1.89 -29.50
N GLU A 376 3.83 2.87 -28.70
CA GLU A 376 3.22 4.15 -29.10
C GLU A 376 1.92 4.03 -29.90
N GLN A 377 1.34 2.84 -29.99
CA GLN A 377 0.08 2.60 -30.69
C GLN A 377 -1.06 2.36 -29.67
N LYS A 378 -2.21 2.89 -29.98
CA LYS A 378 -3.43 2.61 -29.21
C LYS A 378 -4.00 1.25 -29.60
N VAL A 379 -4.19 0.40 -28.61
CA VAL A 379 -4.76 -0.94 -28.75
C VAL A 379 -5.93 -1.08 -27.78
N VAL A 380 -6.99 -1.75 -28.18
CA VAL A 380 -8.12 -2.11 -27.31
C VAL A 380 -8.11 -3.62 -27.10
N LEU A 381 -8.01 -4.04 -25.87
CA LEU A 381 -8.10 -5.44 -25.47
C LEU A 381 -9.51 -5.73 -24.92
N LEU A 382 -10.10 -6.84 -25.33
CA LEU A 382 -11.32 -7.36 -24.70
C LEU A 382 -10.93 -8.37 -23.64
N VAL A 383 -11.19 -8.03 -22.40
CA VAL A 383 -10.79 -8.83 -21.24
C VAL A 383 -12.03 -9.46 -20.62
N GLN A 384 -12.06 -10.78 -20.55
CA GLN A 384 -13.10 -11.51 -19.82
C GLN A 384 -12.67 -11.73 -18.37
N LEU A 385 -13.47 -11.23 -17.43
CA LEU A 385 -13.20 -11.26 -16.00
C LEU A 385 -13.66 -12.55 -15.33
#